data_b4f24b005c30bee7f4b595f3199de73d
#
_entry.id   b4f24b005c30bee7f4b595f3199de73d
#
_cell.length_a   1.000
_cell.length_b   1.000
_cell.length_c   1.000
_cell.angle_alpha   90.00
_cell.angle_beta   90.00
_cell.angle_gamma   90.00
#
_symmetry.space_group_name_H-M   'P 1'
#
loop_
_entity.id
_entity.type
_entity.pdbx_description
1 polymer ?
#
loop_
_entity_poly.entity_id
_entity_poly.type
_entity_poly.pdbx_seq_one_letter_code
_entity_poly.pdbx_strand_id
1 'polypeptide(L)'
;FKNLRYFKVEDIDRGLTRQRNYGIKRVKKDIDIVAFLDDDTILLENYFEEILKTYKTYPQAIGVGGYITNEVKWRKADIHKSEDLNNFYYDGYCRKESSRFKLRRKLGLVQKSPPGFYPDFGHCRSIGFLPPSGKIYQTETLMGGVSSFPLSVLKEHKFSEYFEGYGLYEDADFSLRLSNQGNLYI
;
A
#
# COMPACT_ATOMS: atom_id res chain seq x y z
N PHE A 1 7.11 12.45 25.27
CA PHE A 1 7.30 12.90 23.89
C PHE A 1 6.65 14.26 23.70
N LYS A 2 7.42 15.32 23.33
CA LYS A 2 6.91 16.72 23.23
C LYS A 2 5.82 16.91 22.16
N ASN A 3 5.74 16.01 21.16
CA ASN A 3 4.85 16.16 20.01
C ASN A 3 3.77 15.07 19.91
N LEU A 4 3.60 14.25 20.95
CA LEU A 4 2.57 13.23 21.00
C LEU A 4 1.25 13.84 21.49
N ARG A 5 0.15 13.53 20.78
CA ARG A 5 -1.20 13.83 21.18
C ARG A 5 -2.01 12.55 21.19
N TYR A 6 -2.64 12.24 22.28
CA TYR A 6 -3.55 11.11 22.39
C TYR A 6 -5.00 11.61 22.38
N PHE A 7 -5.82 10.94 21.57
CA PHE A 7 -7.25 11.21 21.50
C PHE A 7 -8.00 9.91 21.78
N LYS A 8 -8.75 9.89 22.88
CA LYS A 8 -9.72 8.84 23.13
C LYS A 8 -10.99 9.17 22.34
N VAL A 9 -11.47 8.22 21.54
CA VAL A 9 -12.71 8.38 20.78
C VAL A 9 -13.91 7.85 21.57
N GLU A 10 -15.07 8.42 21.33
CA GLU A 10 -16.35 7.92 21.83
C GLU A 10 -16.77 6.68 21.03
N ASP A 11 -17.75 5.92 21.54
CA ASP A 11 -18.18 4.66 20.90
C ASP A 11 -18.68 4.85 19.46
N ILE A 12 -19.26 5.99 19.15
CA ILE A 12 -19.72 6.32 17.79
C ILE A 12 -18.58 6.46 16.77
N ASP A 13 -17.39 6.86 17.24
CA ASP A 13 -16.18 7.02 16.39
C ASP A 13 -15.25 5.78 16.45
N ARG A 14 -15.67 4.70 17.10
CA ARG A 14 -14.91 3.45 17.12
C ARG A 14 -14.93 2.77 15.75
N GLY A 15 -13.84 2.12 15.41
CA GLY A 15 -13.60 1.44 14.14
C GLY A 15 -12.49 2.11 13.34
N LEU A 16 -11.75 1.32 12.58
CA LEU A 16 -10.53 1.76 11.92
C LEU A 16 -10.75 2.98 11.03
N THR A 17 -11.74 2.91 10.14
CA THR A 17 -12.04 3.99 9.18
C THR A 17 -12.57 5.24 9.87
N ARG A 18 -13.42 5.09 10.88
CA ARG A 18 -13.94 6.21 11.67
C ARG A 18 -12.83 6.91 12.43
N GLN A 19 -11.92 6.15 13.07
CA GLN A 19 -10.78 6.70 13.80
C GLN A 19 -9.80 7.41 12.87
N ARG A 20 -9.54 6.88 11.66
CA ARG A 20 -8.73 7.59 10.65
C ARG A 20 -9.39 8.91 10.24
N ASN A 21 -10.68 8.90 9.91
CA ASN A 21 -11.44 10.11 9.58
C ASN A 21 -11.47 11.11 10.75
N TYR A 22 -11.58 10.62 11.99
CA TYR A 22 -11.51 11.43 13.20
C TYR A 22 -10.13 12.10 13.36
N GLY A 23 -9.05 11.35 13.12
CA GLY A 23 -7.68 11.86 13.16
C GLY A 23 -7.43 12.94 12.10
N ILE A 24 -7.86 12.70 10.85
CA ILE A 24 -7.73 13.66 9.73
C ILE A 24 -8.33 15.03 10.09
N LYS A 25 -9.49 15.05 10.71
CA LYS A 25 -10.16 16.30 11.14
C LYS A 25 -9.35 17.11 12.14
N ARG A 26 -8.34 16.50 12.81
CA ARG A 26 -7.51 17.10 13.86
C ARG A 26 -6.10 17.44 13.41
N VAL A 27 -5.75 17.11 12.18
CA VAL A 27 -4.48 17.50 11.58
C VAL A 27 -4.46 19.01 11.40
N LYS A 28 -3.36 19.65 11.82
CA LYS A 28 -3.17 21.09 11.63
C LYS A 28 -3.14 21.45 10.15
N LYS A 29 -3.56 22.68 9.82
CA LYS A 29 -3.67 23.15 8.43
C LYS A 29 -2.32 23.38 7.75
N ASP A 30 -1.25 23.52 8.52
CA ASP A 30 0.14 23.71 8.09
C ASP A 30 0.89 22.38 7.84
N ILE A 31 0.20 21.25 7.87
CA ILE A 31 0.76 19.95 7.53
C ILE A 31 0.48 19.64 6.07
N ASP A 32 1.53 19.26 5.35
CA ASP A 32 1.44 18.90 3.93
C ASP A 32 1.08 17.43 3.73
N ILE A 33 1.70 16.52 4.51
CA ILE A 33 1.57 15.07 4.34
C ILE A 33 1.18 14.44 5.68
N VAL A 34 0.24 13.49 5.63
CA VAL A 34 -0.20 12.67 6.76
C VAL A 34 0.17 11.23 6.48
N ALA A 35 0.89 10.59 7.40
CA ALA A 35 1.19 9.17 7.36
C ALA A 35 0.27 8.41 8.32
N PHE A 36 -0.24 7.27 7.85
CA PHE A 36 -0.95 6.27 8.65
C PHE A 36 0.00 5.11 8.93
N LEU A 37 0.14 4.78 10.19
CA LEU A 37 1.01 3.71 10.66
C LEU A 37 0.23 2.84 11.63
N ASP A 38 0.33 1.52 11.48
CA ASP A 38 -0.20 0.59 12.46
C ASP A 38 0.75 0.53 13.67
N ASP A 39 0.20 0.26 14.84
CA ASP A 39 0.91 0.33 16.12
C ASP A 39 1.92 -0.81 16.34
N ASP A 40 1.86 -1.85 15.52
CA ASP A 40 2.80 -2.97 15.47
C ASP A 40 3.86 -2.84 14.34
N THR A 41 3.90 -1.71 13.65
CA THR A 41 4.84 -1.47 12.55
C THR A 41 6.18 -0.95 13.08
N ILE A 42 7.28 -1.62 12.72
CA ILE A 42 8.64 -1.17 12.98
C ILE A 42 9.20 -0.55 11.69
N LEU A 43 9.35 0.77 11.70
CA LEU A 43 9.87 1.51 10.56
C LEU A 43 11.38 1.34 10.42
N LEU A 44 11.87 1.30 9.18
CA LEU A 44 13.29 1.49 8.89
C LEU A 44 13.69 2.95 9.18
N GLU A 45 14.96 3.17 9.54
CA GLU A 45 15.48 4.49 9.95
C GLU A 45 15.22 5.60 8.91
N ASN A 46 15.29 5.27 7.62
CA ASN A 46 15.09 6.21 6.51
C ASN A 46 13.67 6.23 5.95
N TYR A 47 12.69 5.59 6.58
CA TYR A 47 11.34 5.44 6.04
C TYR A 47 10.71 6.77 5.62
N PHE A 48 10.65 7.75 6.52
CA PHE A 48 10.07 9.07 6.21
C PHE A 48 10.87 9.86 5.18
N GLU A 49 12.19 9.70 5.17
CA GLU A 49 13.06 10.33 4.18
C GLU A 49 12.75 9.82 2.77
N GLU A 50 12.60 8.51 2.59
CA GLU A 50 12.25 7.91 1.30
C GLU A 50 10.81 8.28 0.86
N ILE A 51 9.86 8.35 1.77
CA ILE A 51 8.50 8.87 1.49
C ILE A 51 8.58 10.30 0.96
N LEU A 52 9.27 11.21 1.65
CA LEU A 52 9.41 12.60 1.23
C LEU A 52 10.16 12.76 -0.09
N LYS A 53 11.19 11.95 -0.32
CA LYS A 53 11.94 11.90 -1.56
C LYS A 53 11.05 11.45 -2.72
N THR A 54 10.17 10.48 -2.50
CA THR A 54 9.20 10.02 -3.50
C THR A 54 8.23 11.15 -3.88
N TYR A 55 7.69 11.89 -2.93
CA TYR A 55 6.84 13.06 -3.23
C TYR A 55 7.61 14.17 -3.96
N LYS A 56 8.89 14.37 -3.65
CA LYS A 56 9.73 15.33 -4.40
C LYS A 56 9.98 14.88 -5.83
N THR A 57 10.16 13.58 -6.04
CA THR A 57 10.40 13.01 -7.38
C THR A 57 9.12 13.00 -8.23
N TYR A 58 7.98 12.77 -7.58
CA TYR A 58 6.66 12.72 -8.20
C TYR A 58 5.70 13.71 -7.52
N PRO A 59 5.81 15.04 -7.82
CA PRO A 59 5.00 16.06 -7.14
C PRO A 59 3.49 15.89 -7.33
N GLN A 60 3.08 15.16 -8.37
CA GLN A 60 1.68 14.82 -8.66
C GLN A 60 1.19 13.58 -7.91
N ALA A 61 2.03 12.95 -7.09
CA ALA A 61 1.62 11.78 -6.31
C ALA A 61 0.51 12.15 -5.32
N ILE A 62 -0.57 11.41 -5.37
CA ILE A 62 -1.71 11.57 -4.45
C ILE A 62 -1.67 10.60 -3.27
N GLY A 63 -0.70 9.71 -3.24
CA GLY A 63 -0.39 8.83 -2.13
C GLY A 63 0.93 8.10 -2.35
N VAL A 64 1.67 7.89 -1.26
CA VAL A 64 2.92 7.14 -1.23
C VAL A 64 2.90 6.20 -0.04
N GLY A 65 3.24 4.93 -0.26
CA GLY A 65 3.28 3.92 0.77
C GLY A 65 4.62 3.21 0.88
N GLY A 66 4.73 2.41 1.92
CA GLY A 66 5.78 1.43 2.08
C GLY A 66 5.25 0.01 1.94
N TYR A 67 6.11 -0.97 2.05
CA TYR A 67 5.74 -2.38 2.09
C TYR A 67 6.58 -3.13 3.13
N ILE A 68 6.08 -4.29 3.55
CA ILE A 68 6.73 -5.09 4.58
C ILE A 68 7.91 -5.86 3.96
N THR A 69 9.12 -5.64 4.46
CA THR A 69 10.36 -6.16 3.89
C THR A 69 10.74 -7.56 4.38
N ASN A 70 10.21 -7.99 5.53
CA ASN A 70 10.62 -9.23 6.21
C ASN A 70 9.69 -10.43 6.01
N GLU A 71 8.55 -10.26 5.32
CA GLU A 71 7.58 -11.34 5.10
C GLU A 71 8.03 -12.36 4.04
N VAL A 72 8.80 -11.92 3.05
CA VAL A 72 9.08 -12.71 1.85
C VAL A 72 10.53 -12.68 1.47
N LYS A 73 11.07 -13.88 1.20
CA LYS A 73 12.44 -14.03 0.68
C LYS A 73 12.43 -13.91 -0.84
N TRP A 74 13.05 -12.85 -1.33
CA TRP A 74 13.34 -12.64 -2.73
C TRP A 74 14.76 -13.11 -3.08
N ARG A 75 14.98 -13.48 -4.32
CA ARG A 75 16.29 -13.76 -4.90
C ARG A 75 16.37 -13.14 -6.29
N LYS A 76 17.56 -12.87 -6.79
CA LYS A 76 17.77 -12.47 -8.17
C LYS A 76 17.29 -13.59 -9.10
N ALA A 77 16.57 -13.23 -10.14
CA ALA A 77 16.18 -14.18 -11.18
C ALA A 77 17.42 -14.60 -12.00
N ASP A 78 17.51 -15.87 -12.32
CA ASP A 78 18.53 -16.37 -13.23
C ASP A 78 18.03 -16.15 -14.67
N ILE A 79 18.71 -15.29 -15.42
CA ILE A 79 18.35 -14.92 -16.79
C ILE A 79 18.46 -16.09 -17.77
N HIS A 80 19.18 -17.14 -17.40
CA HIS A 80 19.36 -18.34 -18.24
C HIS A 80 18.31 -19.42 -17.96
N LYS A 81 17.47 -19.23 -16.94
CA LYS A 81 16.38 -20.17 -16.61
C LYS A 81 15.05 -19.66 -17.14
N SER A 82 14.33 -20.55 -17.82
CA SER A 82 12.95 -20.29 -18.19
C SER A 82 12.08 -20.11 -16.93
N GLU A 83 11.09 -19.22 -17.01
CA GLU A 83 10.10 -19.08 -15.97
C GLU A 83 9.36 -20.39 -15.71
N ASP A 84 9.19 -20.76 -14.47
CA ASP A 84 8.45 -21.93 -14.03
C ASP A 84 7.19 -21.57 -13.22
N LEU A 85 6.31 -22.55 -13.04
CA LEU A 85 5.08 -22.37 -12.26
C LEU A 85 5.30 -22.30 -10.75
N ASN A 86 6.50 -22.65 -10.26
CA ASN A 86 6.82 -22.67 -8.85
C ASN A 86 7.28 -21.33 -8.32
N ASN A 87 7.63 -20.42 -9.22
CA ASN A 87 8.14 -19.11 -8.90
C ASN A 87 7.32 -18.00 -9.59
N PHE A 88 7.23 -16.88 -8.93
CA PHE A 88 6.79 -15.62 -9.50
C PHE A 88 8.02 -14.78 -9.82
N TYR A 89 8.03 -14.22 -11.01
CA TYR A 89 9.13 -13.40 -11.54
C TYR A 89 8.64 -11.98 -11.79
N TYR A 90 9.40 -11.01 -11.30
CA TYR A 90 9.14 -9.61 -11.56
C TYR A 90 10.40 -8.78 -11.41
N ASP A 91 10.65 -7.87 -12.35
CA ASP A 91 11.74 -6.88 -12.35
C ASP A 91 13.13 -7.46 -12.00
N GLY A 92 13.48 -8.58 -12.59
CA GLY A 92 14.79 -9.25 -12.39
C GLY A 92 14.92 -10.02 -11.07
N TYR A 93 13.82 -10.21 -10.36
CA TYR A 93 13.75 -10.98 -9.13
C TYR A 93 12.75 -12.13 -9.25
N CYS A 94 12.92 -13.12 -8.39
CA CYS A 94 11.93 -14.18 -8.25
C CYS A 94 11.72 -14.56 -6.78
N ARG A 95 10.52 -15.03 -6.50
CA ARG A 95 10.10 -15.58 -5.21
C ARG A 95 9.25 -16.82 -5.40
N LYS A 96 9.14 -17.64 -4.35
CA LYS A 96 8.26 -18.81 -4.38
C LYS A 96 6.81 -18.41 -4.65
N GLU A 97 6.17 -19.08 -5.60
CA GLU A 97 4.75 -18.88 -5.91
C GLU A 97 3.86 -19.59 -4.90
N SER A 98 2.77 -18.95 -4.50
CA SER A 98 1.79 -19.58 -3.61
C SER A 98 0.98 -20.67 -4.31
N SER A 99 0.51 -21.66 -3.57
CA SER A 99 -0.29 -22.77 -4.12
C SER A 99 -1.54 -22.27 -4.84
N ARG A 100 -2.20 -21.24 -4.32
CA ARG A 100 -3.39 -20.63 -4.95
C ARG A 100 -3.07 -20.01 -6.31
N PHE A 101 -1.97 -19.28 -6.43
CA PHE A 101 -1.57 -18.71 -7.73
C PHE A 101 -1.07 -19.75 -8.71
N LYS A 102 -0.40 -20.82 -8.25
CA LYS A 102 -0.04 -21.95 -9.12
C LYS A 102 -1.27 -22.58 -9.76
N LEU A 103 -2.30 -22.85 -8.95
CA LEU A 103 -3.56 -23.41 -9.46
C LEU A 103 -4.23 -22.46 -10.46
N ARG A 104 -4.34 -21.18 -10.13
CA ARG A 104 -4.93 -20.17 -11.00
C ARG A 104 -4.17 -20.02 -12.32
N ARG A 105 -2.83 -20.03 -12.28
CA ARG A 105 -1.99 -20.01 -13.50
C ARG A 105 -2.23 -21.23 -14.38
N LYS A 106 -2.34 -22.43 -13.79
CA LYS A 106 -2.66 -23.67 -14.54
C LYS A 106 -4.03 -23.62 -15.21
N LEU A 107 -4.99 -22.91 -14.60
CA LEU A 107 -6.36 -22.76 -15.11
C LEU A 107 -6.54 -21.52 -16.01
N GLY A 108 -5.48 -20.77 -16.30
CA GLY A 108 -5.57 -19.53 -17.07
C GLY A 108 -6.31 -18.38 -16.38
N LEU A 109 -6.46 -18.44 -15.04
CA LEU A 109 -7.21 -17.47 -14.24
C LEU A 109 -6.32 -16.35 -13.65
N VAL A 110 -5.18 -16.08 -14.25
CA VAL A 110 -4.27 -15.01 -13.85
C VAL A 110 -3.94 -14.15 -15.05
N GLN A 111 -4.40 -12.93 -15.01
CA GLN A 111 -4.00 -11.92 -15.99
C GLN A 111 -2.59 -11.41 -15.69
N LYS A 112 -1.87 -11.00 -16.72
CA LYS A 112 -0.57 -10.32 -16.59
C LYS A 112 -0.83 -8.86 -16.21
N SER A 113 -0.85 -8.57 -14.91
CA SER A 113 -0.83 -7.22 -14.37
C SER A 113 0.37 -7.05 -13.43
N PRO A 114 0.95 -5.85 -13.33
CA PRO A 114 1.96 -5.58 -12.31
C PRO A 114 1.42 -5.81 -10.90
N PRO A 115 2.26 -6.16 -9.90
CA PRO A 115 1.83 -6.19 -8.51
C PRO A 115 1.30 -4.83 -8.08
N GLY A 116 0.21 -4.84 -7.31
CA GLY A 116 -0.46 -3.61 -6.85
C GLY A 116 -1.47 -3.04 -7.84
N PHE A 117 -1.63 -3.62 -9.04
CA PHE A 117 -2.66 -3.25 -10.00
C PHE A 117 -3.78 -4.28 -10.03
N TYR A 118 -5.01 -3.82 -10.16
CA TYR A 118 -6.17 -4.68 -10.35
C TYR A 118 -6.24 -5.13 -11.81
N PRO A 119 -6.28 -6.44 -12.07
CA PRO A 119 -6.49 -6.96 -13.42
C PRO A 119 -7.98 -6.88 -13.82
N ASP A 120 -8.27 -6.90 -15.12
CA ASP A 120 -9.65 -6.95 -15.62
C ASP A 120 -10.37 -8.22 -15.16
N PHE A 121 -9.64 -9.30 -14.94
CA PHE A 121 -10.18 -10.54 -14.38
C PHE A 121 -9.16 -11.23 -13.49
N GLY A 122 -9.65 -12.11 -12.62
CA GLY A 122 -8.81 -12.92 -11.74
C GLY A 122 -8.46 -12.18 -10.45
N HIS A 123 -7.25 -12.41 -9.97
CA HIS A 123 -6.81 -11.86 -8.69
C HIS A 123 -5.62 -10.92 -8.85
N CYS A 124 -5.71 -9.77 -8.24
CA CYS A 124 -4.60 -8.85 -8.02
C CYS A 124 -3.46 -9.55 -7.27
N ARG A 125 -2.23 -9.28 -7.67
CA ARG A 125 -1.06 -9.50 -6.82
C ARG A 125 -0.86 -8.25 -6.00
N SER A 126 -0.91 -8.39 -4.67
CA SER A 126 -0.69 -7.26 -3.77
C SER A 126 0.70 -6.64 -3.95
N ILE A 127 0.87 -5.46 -3.41
CA ILE A 127 2.19 -4.77 -3.37
C ILE A 127 3.29 -5.60 -2.69
N GLY A 128 2.97 -6.54 -1.79
CA GLY A 128 3.92 -7.51 -1.25
C GLY A 128 4.57 -8.42 -2.32
N PHE A 129 4.13 -8.36 -3.58
CA PHE A 129 4.77 -8.98 -4.74
C PHE A 129 5.70 -8.02 -5.51
N LEU A 130 5.97 -6.83 -5.00
CA LEU A 130 7.03 -5.97 -5.49
C LEU A 130 8.39 -6.41 -4.89
N PRO A 131 9.46 -6.49 -5.69
CA PRO A 131 10.76 -6.93 -5.20
C PRO A 131 11.52 -5.79 -4.52
N PRO A 132 12.52 -6.11 -3.66
CA PRO A 132 13.37 -5.11 -3.02
C PRO A 132 14.42 -4.58 -4.02
N SER A 133 13.96 -3.96 -5.07
CA SER A 133 14.83 -3.46 -6.16
C SER A 133 15.46 -2.10 -5.87
N GLY A 134 14.93 -1.36 -4.88
CA GLY A 134 15.25 0.04 -4.62
C GLY A 134 14.60 1.01 -5.61
N LYS A 135 13.70 0.52 -6.47
CA LYS A 135 12.92 1.37 -7.40
C LYS A 135 11.63 1.80 -6.76
N ILE A 136 11.11 2.93 -7.22
CA ILE A 136 9.76 3.39 -6.92
C ILE A 136 8.82 2.79 -7.96
N TYR A 137 7.75 2.15 -7.50
CA TYR A 137 6.73 1.54 -8.36
C TYR A 137 5.42 2.32 -8.27
N GLN A 138 4.80 2.57 -9.42
CA GLN A 138 3.41 2.99 -9.46
C GLN A 138 2.50 1.83 -9.09
N THR A 139 1.38 2.12 -8.43
CA THR A 139 0.42 1.10 -7.96
C THR A 139 -0.99 1.69 -7.91
N GLU A 140 -2.01 0.83 -7.81
CA GLU A 140 -3.40 1.23 -7.54
C GLU A 140 -3.78 0.97 -6.08
N THR A 141 -2.90 0.34 -5.29
CA THR A 141 -3.16 0.01 -3.89
C THR A 141 -1.99 0.37 -2.99
N LEU A 142 -2.29 0.85 -1.78
CA LEU A 142 -1.33 1.05 -0.70
C LEU A 142 -1.77 0.21 0.51
N MET A 143 -0.82 -0.19 1.35
CA MET A 143 -1.12 -0.84 2.64
C MET A 143 -1.57 0.21 3.66
N GLY A 144 -2.67 -0.03 4.33
CA GLY A 144 -3.25 0.90 5.29
C GLY A 144 -2.31 1.29 6.44
N GLY A 145 -1.52 0.33 6.92
CA GLY A 145 -0.62 0.52 8.06
C GLY A 145 0.73 1.17 7.76
N VAL A 146 1.03 1.51 6.49
CA VAL A 146 2.29 2.15 6.06
C VAL A 146 2.06 3.07 4.85
N SER A 147 0.98 3.82 4.87
CA SER A 147 0.59 4.72 3.76
C SER A 147 0.68 6.19 4.17
N SER A 148 0.87 7.05 3.19
CA SER A 148 0.85 8.50 3.38
C SER A 148 0.12 9.19 2.24
N PHE A 149 -0.48 10.34 2.54
CA PHE A 149 -1.27 11.11 1.59
C PHE A 149 -1.09 12.61 1.86
N PRO A 150 -1.14 13.45 0.82
CA PRO A 150 -1.27 14.88 0.99
C PRO A 150 -2.52 15.23 1.80
N LEU A 151 -2.44 16.19 2.71
CA LEU A 151 -3.59 16.59 3.52
C LEU A 151 -4.75 17.13 2.65
N SER A 152 -4.45 17.74 1.51
CA SER A 152 -5.45 18.17 0.53
C SER A 152 -6.31 17.00 0.05
N VAL A 153 -5.68 15.89 -0.34
CA VAL A 153 -6.36 14.66 -0.76
C VAL A 153 -7.25 14.11 0.35
N LEU A 154 -6.76 14.06 1.58
CA LEU A 154 -7.53 13.55 2.74
C LEU A 154 -8.70 14.45 3.14
N LYS A 155 -8.67 15.74 2.80
CA LYS A 155 -9.81 16.64 3.02
C LYS A 155 -10.94 16.41 2.02
N GLU A 156 -10.61 16.02 0.80
CA GLU A 156 -11.57 15.76 -0.28
C GLU A 156 -12.11 14.33 -0.23
N HIS A 157 -11.26 13.38 0.21
CA HIS A 157 -11.58 11.96 0.23
C HIS A 157 -11.51 11.40 1.65
N LYS A 158 -12.59 10.73 2.06
CA LYS A 158 -12.67 10.06 3.36
C LYS A 158 -12.56 8.56 3.21
N PHE A 159 -12.06 7.90 4.25
CA PHE A 159 -12.21 6.45 4.38
C PHE A 159 -13.69 6.10 4.51
N SER A 160 -14.13 5.06 3.80
CA SER A 160 -15.52 4.62 3.83
C SER A 160 -15.87 4.00 5.18
N GLU A 161 -16.89 4.54 5.84
CA GLU A 161 -17.39 4.00 7.12
C GLU A 161 -18.19 2.70 6.94
N TYR A 162 -18.36 2.23 5.70
CA TYR A 162 -18.92 0.91 5.40
C TYR A 162 -18.05 -0.22 5.95
N PHE A 163 -16.71 -0.04 6.00
CA PHE A 163 -15.77 -1.02 6.52
C PHE A 163 -15.70 -0.92 8.05
N GLU A 164 -16.63 -1.58 8.72
CA GLU A 164 -16.71 -1.63 10.19
C GLU A 164 -15.84 -2.74 10.79
N GLY A 165 -15.68 -2.74 12.11
CA GLY A 165 -14.91 -3.72 12.85
C GLY A 165 -13.42 -3.67 12.53
N TYR A 166 -12.87 -4.75 12.03
CA TYR A 166 -11.45 -4.87 11.66
C TYR A 166 -11.06 -4.08 10.40
N GLY A 167 -12.03 -3.51 9.67
CA GLY A 167 -11.75 -2.67 8.52
C GLY A 167 -11.10 -3.37 7.33
N LEU A 168 -11.29 -4.69 7.16
CA LEU A 168 -10.69 -5.44 6.04
C LEU A 168 -11.05 -4.81 4.70
N TYR A 169 -10.02 -4.60 3.85
CA TYR A 169 -10.11 -3.97 2.52
C TYR A 169 -10.45 -2.47 2.51
N GLU A 170 -10.42 -1.79 3.65
CA GLU A 170 -10.63 -0.33 3.71
C GLU A 170 -9.54 0.45 2.97
N ASP A 171 -8.31 -0.04 3.04
CA ASP A 171 -7.13 0.49 2.35
C ASP A 171 -7.22 0.26 0.83
N ALA A 172 -7.67 -0.91 0.42
CA ALA A 172 -7.91 -1.24 -0.98
C ALA A 172 -9.02 -0.37 -1.59
N ASP A 173 -10.17 -0.20 -0.90
CA ASP A 173 -11.25 0.70 -1.32
C ASP A 173 -10.75 2.15 -1.45
N PHE A 174 -10.06 2.64 -0.42
CA PHE A 174 -9.57 4.01 -0.41
C PHE A 174 -8.55 4.24 -1.52
N SER A 175 -7.57 3.36 -1.66
CA SER A 175 -6.54 3.45 -2.70
C SER A 175 -7.14 3.38 -4.10
N LEU A 176 -8.08 2.45 -4.36
CA LEU A 176 -8.70 2.29 -5.67
C LEU A 176 -9.54 3.51 -6.06
N ARG A 177 -10.27 4.12 -5.11
CA ARG A 177 -10.98 5.37 -5.38
C ARG A 177 -10.03 6.53 -5.72
N LEU A 178 -8.87 6.57 -5.08
CA LEU A 178 -7.84 7.58 -5.37
C LEU A 178 -7.13 7.32 -6.68
N SER A 179 -6.79 6.07 -7.01
CA SER A 179 -6.06 5.72 -8.24
C SER A 179 -6.77 6.14 -9.52
N ASN A 180 -8.11 6.31 -9.47
CA ASN A 180 -8.89 6.89 -10.55
C ASN A 180 -8.69 8.41 -10.73
N GLN A 181 -8.01 9.09 -9.82
CA GLN A 181 -7.83 10.54 -9.83
C GLN A 181 -6.36 10.96 -9.94
N GLY A 182 -5.45 10.04 -9.66
CA GLY A 182 -4.01 10.32 -9.74
C GLY A 182 -3.17 9.11 -9.39
N ASN A 183 -1.85 9.30 -9.36
CA ASN A 183 -0.91 8.21 -9.21
C ASN A 183 -0.58 7.94 -7.73
N LEU A 184 -0.56 6.67 -7.39
CA LEU A 184 -0.06 6.15 -6.11
C LEU A 184 1.30 5.49 -6.37
N TYR A 185 2.22 5.59 -5.39
CA TYR A 185 3.57 5.04 -5.47
C TYR A 185 3.96 4.25 -4.22
N ILE A 186 4.92 3.35 -4.38
CA ILE A 186 5.49 2.56 -3.31
C ILE A 186 6.99 2.36 -3.53
#